data_e4d7aa2c180eae8c2330eb1f5c9c303a
#
_entry.id   e4d7aa2c180eae8c2330eb1f5c9c303a
#
_cell.length_a   1.000
_cell.length_b   1.000
_cell.length_c   1.000
_cell.angle_alpha   90.00
_cell.angle_beta   90.00
_cell.angle_gamma   90.00
#
_symmetry.space_group_name_H-M   'P 1'
#
loop_
_entity.id
_entity.type
_entity.pdbx_description
1 polymer ?
#
loop_
_entity_poly.entity_id
_entity_poly.type
_entity_poly.pdbx_seq_one_letter_code
_entity_poly.pdbx_strand_id
1 'polypeptide(L)'
;MDLLRLITCGNVDDGKSTLIGRLLYDTKSIFEDQLEAIQLASKRRGHAYTDLALLTDGLRAEREQGITIDVAYRYFATPRRKFILADCPGHFQYTRNMVTGASSAQLALILIDVRKGLTEQTCRHAFLATLLRIKHLIVCVNKMDLVDFRQADFERVREQFMEFAERLDSADIQFIPVSALQGDNVVEKSARMPWYEGSSLLYTLETVYVRNDANHVDPRFTVQTIIRPQDPAKPDFRGLAGQVASGVFRPGEEITHLPTGLTAHVTAIHGPSGPVMSAFHPMSVVMELDRDLDVSRGDMLAKPNNQPASASELEVMLCWLSATPLDPARRYRLHQTTREARCLITEVRYKFDVTTLHRSDDRSPLGMNDLARVALRTTTPLFFDNYKKNRQTGSLILIDEATNATVAAGMIL
;
A
#
# COMPACT_ATOMS: atom_id res chain seq x y z
N MET A 1 -7.30 -20.25 0.68
CA MET A 1 -5.88 -19.92 0.56
C MET A 1 -5.72 -18.45 0.88
N ASP A 2 -4.84 -18.11 1.81
CA ASP A 2 -4.64 -16.72 2.26
C ASP A 2 -3.91 -15.90 1.21
N LEU A 3 -4.09 -14.57 1.20
CA LEU A 3 -3.48 -13.66 0.23
C LEU A 3 -2.62 -12.64 0.97
N LEU A 4 -1.35 -12.51 0.57
CA LEU A 4 -0.44 -11.47 1.05
C LEU A 4 -0.16 -10.47 -0.07
N ARG A 5 -0.39 -9.18 0.23
CA ARG A 5 0.03 -8.07 -0.62
C ARG A 5 1.30 -7.47 -0.05
N LEU A 6 2.34 -7.42 -0.87
CA LEU A 6 3.64 -6.90 -0.46
C LEU A 6 4.24 -5.98 -1.51
N ILE A 7 5.12 -5.09 -1.07
CA ILE A 7 5.90 -4.20 -1.94
C ILE A 7 7.38 -4.47 -1.79
N THR A 8 8.14 -4.17 -2.85
CA THR A 8 9.60 -4.06 -2.78
C THR A 8 10.01 -2.59 -2.74
N CYS A 9 10.90 -2.27 -1.81
CA CYS A 9 11.45 -0.93 -1.60
C CYS A 9 12.98 -1.01 -1.52
N GLY A 10 13.67 0.09 -1.70
CA GLY A 10 15.14 0.18 -1.64
C GLY A 10 15.65 1.10 -2.73
N ASN A 11 16.95 1.40 -2.68
CA ASN A 11 17.59 2.29 -3.64
C ASN A 11 17.71 1.61 -5.04
N VAL A 12 18.07 2.39 -6.03
CA VAL A 12 18.49 1.86 -7.34
C VAL A 12 19.69 0.94 -7.13
N ASP A 13 19.73 -0.17 -7.85
CA ASP A 13 20.77 -1.20 -7.80
C ASP A 13 20.87 -2.01 -6.49
N ASP A 14 19.96 -1.88 -5.55
CA ASP A 14 19.95 -2.75 -4.35
C ASP A 14 19.49 -4.19 -4.66
N GLY A 15 19.03 -4.44 -5.89
CA GLY A 15 18.70 -5.78 -6.39
C GLY A 15 17.23 -6.17 -6.25
N LYS A 16 16.29 -5.20 -6.23
CA LYS A 16 14.83 -5.45 -6.16
C LYS A 16 14.36 -6.38 -7.25
N SER A 17 14.57 -6.00 -8.50
CA SER A 17 14.15 -6.78 -9.68
C SER A 17 14.82 -8.17 -9.71
N THR A 18 16.07 -8.26 -9.27
CA THR A 18 16.79 -9.55 -9.15
C THR A 18 16.13 -10.44 -8.10
N LEU A 19 15.77 -9.90 -6.93
CA LEU A 19 15.11 -10.66 -5.85
C LEU A 19 13.73 -11.16 -6.30
N ILE A 20 12.95 -10.31 -6.95
CA ILE A 20 11.63 -10.67 -7.47
C ILE A 20 11.77 -11.79 -8.52
N GLY A 21 12.69 -11.60 -9.47
CA GLY A 21 12.98 -12.61 -10.48
C GLY A 21 13.41 -13.93 -9.85
N ARG A 22 14.22 -13.91 -8.80
CA ARG A 22 14.66 -15.09 -8.05
C ARG A 22 13.49 -15.78 -7.35
N LEU A 23 12.64 -15.04 -6.66
CA LEU A 23 11.43 -15.60 -6.04
C LEU A 23 10.53 -16.28 -7.07
N LEU A 24 10.27 -15.63 -8.20
CA LEU A 24 9.44 -16.19 -9.27
C LEU A 24 10.07 -17.43 -9.90
N TYR A 25 11.40 -17.42 -10.10
CA TYR A 25 12.13 -18.55 -10.67
C TYR A 25 12.12 -19.76 -9.74
N ASP A 26 12.53 -19.59 -8.48
CA ASP A 26 12.68 -20.68 -7.53
C ASP A 26 11.31 -21.25 -7.08
N THR A 27 10.23 -20.44 -7.10
CA THR A 27 8.85 -20.90 -6.85
C THR A 27 8.20 -21.53 -8.08
N LYS A 28 8.93 -21.67 -9.22
CA LYS A 28 8.44 -22.21 -10.48
C LYS A 28 7.18 -21.50 -11.00
N SER A 29 7.10 -20.20 -10.76
CA SER A 29 5.98 -19.35 -11.17
C SER A 29 6.19 -18.67 -12.52
N ILE A 30 7.22 -19.09 -13.28
CA ILE A 30 7.58 -18.59 -14.61
C ILE A 30 7.23 -19.67 -15.63
N PHE A 31 6.68 -19.28 -16.75
CA PHE A 31 6.45 -20.18 -17.89
C PHE A 31 7.78 -20.52 -18.60
N GLU A 32 7.90 -21.73 -19.12
CA GLU A 32 9.14 -22.22 -19.75
C GLU A 32 9.59 -21.36 -20.92
N ASP A 33 8.65 -20.91 -21.76
CA ASP A 33 8.92 -20.01 -22.90
C ASP A 33 9.51 -18.66 -22.49
N GLN A 34 9.02 -18.09 -21.36
CA GLN A 34 9.57 -16.86 -20.78
C GLN A 34 10.99 -17.09 -20.27
N LEU A 35 11.22 -18.21 -19.61
CA LEU A 35 12.54 -18.54 -19.08
C LEU A 35 13.57 -18.70 -20.22
N GLU A 36 13.24 -19.41 -21.30
CA GLU A 36 14.09 -19.56 -22.48
C GLU A 36 14.40 -18.20 -23.12
N ALA A 37 13.40 -17.34 -23.26
CA ALA A 37 13.59 -15.99 -23.80
C ALA A 37 14.58 -15.16 -22.98
N ILE A 38 14.51 -15.25 -21.65
CA ILE A 38 15.41 -14.53 -20.73
C ILE A 38 16.82 -15.11 -20.78
N GLN A 39 16.98 -16.43 -20.85
CA GLN A 39 18.28 -17.07 -21.01
C GLN A 39 18.98 -16.63 -22.29
N LEU A 40 18.24 -16.56 -23.39
CA LEU A 40 18.75 -16.07 -24.67
C LEU A 40 19.13 -14.58 -24.61
N ALA A 41 18.30 -13.76 -23.96
CA ALA A 41 18.58 -12.34 -23.77
C ALA A 41 19.82 -12.10 -22.90
N SER A 42 19.96 -12.86 -21.80
CA SER A 42 21.12 -12.80 -20.92
C SER A 42 22.42 -13.14 -21.65
N LYS A 43 22.41 -14.22 -22.45
CA LYS A 43 23.57 -14.60 -23.28
C LYS A 43 23.92 -13.52 -24.29
N ARG A 44 22.93 -12.89 -24.95
CA ARG A 44 23.16 -11.78 -25.90
C ARG A 44 23.78 -10.55 -25.25
N ARG A 45 23.49 -10.31 -23.96
CA ARG A 45 24.09 -9.23 -23.15
C ARG A 45 25.48 -9.60 -22.59
N GLY A 46 25.98 -10.80 -22.85
CA GLY A 46 27.29 -11.27 -22.40
C GLY A 46 27.35 -11.71 -20.94
N HIS A 47 26.19 -11.92 -20.28
CA HIS A 47 26.16 -12.43 -18.92
C HIS A 47 26.47 -13.93 -18.87
N ALA A 48 27.32 -14.33 -17.91
CA ALA A 48 27.61 -15.74 -17.64
C ALA A 48 26.48 -16.46 -16.88
N TYR A 49 25.49 -15.70 -16.40
CA TYR A 49 24.32 -16.18 -15.64
C TYR A 49 23.03 -15.69 -16.28
N THR A 50 21.91 -16.31 -15.90
CA THR A 50 20.57 -15.86 -16.30
C THR A 50 20.19 -14.61 -15.50
N ASP A 51 20.08 -13.48 -16.19
CA ASP A 51 19.66 -12.22 -15.57
C ASP A 51 18.16 -12.23 -15.30
N LEU A 52 17.78 -12.63 -14.10
CA LEU A 52 16.39 -12.73 -13.68
C LEU A 52 15.69 -11.36 -13.49
N ALA A 53 16.45 -10.26 -13.47
CA ALA A 53 15.85 -8.91 -13.44
C ALA A 53 15.06 -8.64 -14.74
N LEU A 54 15.42 -9.26 -15.84
CA LEU A 54 14.67 -9.16 -17.11
C LEU A 54 13.23 -9.67 -17.04
N LEU A 55 12.88 -10.46 -16.02
CA LEU A 55 11.50 -10.88 -15.77
C LEU A 55 10.60 -9.73 -15.33
N THR A 56 11.17 -8.74 -14.66
CA THR A 56 10.43 -7.64 -14.05
C THR A 56 10.31 -6.42 -14.97
N ASP A 57 11.28 -6.22 -15.87
CA ASP A 57 11.32 -5.08 -16.78
C ASP A 57 10.22 -5.17 -17.84
N GLY A 58 9.06 -4.59 -17.55
CA GLY A 58 7.87 -4.64 -18.40
C GLY A 58 7.90 -3.60 -19.53
N LEU A 59 8.29 -2.37 -19.24
CA LEU A 59 8.30 -1.26 -20.18
C LEU A 59 9.59 -1.23 -21.01
N ARG A 60 9.49 -0.76 -22.27
CA ARG A 60 10.67 -0.57 -23.11
C ARG A 60 11.67 0.40 -22.48
N ALA A 61 11.18 1.50 -21.91
CA ALA A 61 12.00 2.49 -21.21
C ALA A 61 12.72 1.90 -19.99
N GLU A 62 12.10 1.01 -19.23
CA GLU A 62 12.73 0.30 -18.11
C GLU A 62 13.88 -0.58 -18.58
N ARG A 63 13.68 -1.31 -19.70
CA ARG A 63 14.73 -2.15 -20.30
C ARG A 63 15.89 -1.35 -20.87
N GLU A 64 15.63 -0.16 -21.39
CA GLU A 64 16.66 0.73 -21.96
C GLU A 64 17.45 1.45 -20.86
N GLN A 65 16.79 1.84 -19.76
CA GLN A 65 17.38 2.58 -18.66
C GLN A 65 17.86 1.69 -17.50
N GLY A 66 17.41 0.45 -17.43
CA GLY A 66 17.74 -0.48 -16.33
C GLY A 66 17.16 -0.10 -14.98
N ILE A 67 16.05 0.69 -14.96
CA ILE A 67 15.38 1.14 -13.75
C ILE A 67 13.88 0.87 -13.84
N THR A 68 13.24 0.55 -12.71
CA THR A 68 11.79 0.48 -12.59
C THR A 68 11.21 1.90 -12.60
N ILE A 69 10.26 2.17 -13.47
CA ILE A 69 9.61 3.48 -13.63
C ILE A 69 8.23 3.51 -13.01
N ASP A 70 7.41 2.48 -13.28
CA ASP A 70 6.05 2.37 -12.80
C ASP A 70 5.89 1.16 -11.85
N VAL A 71 4.77 1.10 -11.12
CA VAL A 71 4.47 -0.06 -10.26
C VAL A 71 4.07 -1.24 -11.13
N ALA A 72 4.86 -2.29 -11.09
CA ALA A 72 4.55 -3.54 -11.75
C ALA A 72 4.02 -4.57 -10.73
N TYR A 73 2.82 -5.09 -10.96
CA TYR A 73 2.25 -6.14 -10.11
C TYR A 73 2.62 -7.52 -10.64
N ARG A 74 3.16 -8.36 -9.75
CA ARG A 74 3.48 -9.75 -10.02
C ARG A 74 2.67 -10.66 -9.11
N TYR A 75 2.21 -11.74 -9.67
CA TYR A 75 1.35 -12.71 -9.00
C TYR A 75 2.06 -14.05 -8.97
N PHE A 76 2.17 -14.62 -7.80
CA PHE A 76 2.65 -16.00 -7.65
C PHE A 76 1.94 -16.68 -6.48
N ALA A 77 2.06 -17.99 -6.41
CA ALA A 77 1.43 -18.78 -5.36
C ALA A 77 2.34 -19.94 -4.96
N THR A 78 2.29 -20.26 -3.69
CA THR A 78 2.80 -21.51 -3.15
C THR A 78 1.61 -22.38 -2.66
N PRO A 79 1.82 -23.63 -2.30
CA PRO A 79 0.77 -24.43 -1.70
C PRO A 79 0.16 -23.82 -0.43
N ARG A 80 0.88 -22.91 0.25
CA ARG A 80 0.45 -22.31 1.51
C ARG A 80 -0.28 -20.97 1.32
N ARG A 81 0.20 -20.11 0.38
CA ARG A 81 -0.26 -18.72 0.26
C ARG A 81 -0.21 -18.21 -1.17
N LYS A 82 -1.11 -17.27 -1.50
CA LYS A 82 -1.06 -16.45 -2.73
C LYS A 82 -0.40 -15.12 -2.43
N PHE A 83 0.32 -14.58 -3.40
CA PHE A 83 1.06 -13.33 -3.27
C PHE A 83 0.72 -12.38 -4.40
N ILE A 84 0.54 -11.10 -4.04
CA ILE A 84 0.57 -9.97 -4.96
C ILE A 84 1.76 -9.13 -4.56
N LEU A 85 2.77 -9.09 -5.41
CA LEU A 85 3.98 -8.33 -5.20
C LEU A 85 3.96 -7.11 -6.11
N ALA A 86 4.03 -5.91 -5.54
CA ALA A 86 4.19 -4.67 -6.26
C ALA A 86 5.67 -4.29 -6.30
N ASP A 87 6.27 -4.33 -7.49
CA ASP A 87 7.62 -3.82 -7.69
C ASP A 87 7.58 -2.30 -7.77
N CYS A 88 8.21 -1.65 -6.79
CA CYS A 88 8.20 -0.21 -6.67
C CYS A 88 9.53 0.40 -7.13
N PRO A 89 9.47 1.53 -7.87
CA PRO A 89 10.68 2.23 -8.31
C PRO A 89 11.59 2.62 -7.14
N GLY A 90 12.90 2.43 -7.33
CA GLY A 90 13.91 2.86 -6.35
C GLY A 90 14.35 4.31 -6.51
N HIS A 91 13.99 4.98 -7.61
CA HIS A 91 14.44 6.32 -7.92
C HIS A 91 13.56 7.39 -7.26
N PHE A 92 14.17 8.42 -6.71
CA PHE A 92 13.50 9.55 -6.03
C PHE A 92 12.32 10.14 -6.83
N GLN A 93 12.46 10.34 -8.12
CA GLN A 93 11.42 10.94 -8.98
C GLN A 93 10.13 10.13 -9.07
N TYR A 94 10.17 8.85 -8.73
CA TYR A 94 9.04 7.92 -8.82
C TYR A 94 8.44 7.55 -7.46
N THR A 95 8.71 8.31 -6.40
CA THR A 95 8.17 8.08 -5.04
C THR A 95 6.63 8.00 -5.05
N ARG A 96 5.95 8.75 -5.94
CA ARG A 96 4.48 8.66 -6.11
C ARG A 96 4.01 7.24 -6.42
N ASN A 97 4.77 6.52 -7.24
CA ASN A 97 4.44 5.16 -7.65
C ASN A 97 4.65 4.21 -6.47
N MET A 98 5.68 4.42 -5.65
CA MET A 98 5.88 3.71 -4.39
C MET A 98 4.70 3.92 -3.42
N VAL A 99 4.21 5.15 -3.25
CA VAL A 99 3.03 5.44 -2.41
C VAL A 99 1.80 4.69 -2.92
N THR A 100 1.60 4.64 -4.24
CA THR A 100 0.50 3.89 -4.87
C THR A 100 0.59 2.39 -4.56
N GLY A 101 1.75 1.76 -4.76
CA GLY A 101 1.96 0.33 -4.45
C GLY A 101 1.80 0.04 -2.95
N ALA A 102 2.34 0.91 -2.10
CA ALA A 102 2.33 0.77 -0.65
C ALA A 102 0.93 0.92 -0.03
N SER A 103 0.03 1.69 -0.67
CA SER A 103 -1.31 1.98 -0.12
C SER A 103 -2.15 0.74 0.15
N SER A 104 -1.95 -0.33 -0.59
CA SER A 104 -2.67 -1.59 -0.44
C SER A 104 -1.85 -2.72 0.18
N ALA A 105 -0.57 -2.48 0.44
CA ALA A 105 0.34 -3.50 0.95
C ALA A 105 0.17 -3.74 2.46
N GLN A 106 0.46 -4.97 2.86
CA GLN A 106 0.46 -5.45 4.25
C GLN A 106 1.89 -5.66 4.77
N LEU A 107 2.85 -5.84 3.83
CA LEU A 107 4.25 -6.08 4.11
C LEU A 107 5.13 -5.32 3.13
N ALA A 108 6.26 -4.79 3.61
CA ALA A 108 7.29 -4.19 2.77
C ALA A 108 8.60 -4.96 2.86
N LEU A 109 9.14 -5.34 1.70
CA LEU A 109 10.50 -5.83 1.55
C LEU A 109 11.42 -4.64 1.28
N ILE A 110 12.30 -4.33 2.22
CA ILE A 110 13.27 -3.24 2.09
C ILE A 110 14.62 -3.86 1.76
N LEU A 111 15.12 -3.61 0.55
CA LEU A 111 16.43 -4.11 0.14
C LEU A 111 17.51 -3.09 0.45
N ILE A 112 18.64 -3.59 0.94
CA ILE A 112 19.84 -2.81 1.24
C ILE A 112 21.05 -3.54 0.67
N ASP A 113 21.82 -2.89 -0.19
CA ASP A 113 23.13 -3.41 -0.62
C ASP A 113 24.08 -3.39 0.60
N VAL A 114 24.55 -4.55 1.04
CA VAL A 114 25.39 -4.73 2.23
C VAL A 114 26.63 -3.84 2.22
N ARG A 115 27.17 -3.51 1.04
CA ARG A 115 28.36 -2.67 0.88
C ARG A 115 28.06 -1.20 1.11
N LYS A 116 26.85 -0.74 0.67
CA LYS A 116 26.43 0.67 0.77
C LYS A 116 25.89 1.01 2.15
N GLY A 117 25.25 0.03 2.84
CA GLY A 117 24.53 0.25 4.09
C GLY A 117 23.28 1.10 3.91
N LEU A 118 22.87 1.78 4.98
CA LEU A 118 21.67 2.59 5.00
C LEU A 118 21.85 3.87 4.17
N THR A 119 20.97 4.08 3.19
CA THR A 119 20.97 5.28 2.32
C THR A 119 19.76 6.17 2.63
N GLU A 120 19.84 7.46 2.25
CA GLU A 120 18.70 8.39 2.39
C GLU A 120 17.42 7.83 1.74
N GLN A 121 17.53 7.23 0.56
CA GLN A 121 16.40 6.65 -0.14
C GLN A 121 15.80 5.45 0.60
N THR A 122 16.64 4.64 1.24
CA THR A 122 16.18 3.52 2.09
C THR A 122 15.41 4.04 3.31
N CYS A 123 15.94 5.09 3.98
CA CYS A 123 15.26 5.76 5.09
C CYS A 123 13.89 6.31 4.66
N ARG A 124 13.84 6.98 3.51
CA ARG A 124 12.60 7.52 2.93
C ARG A 124 11.57 6.43 2.68
N HIS A 125 11.96 5.34 2.07
CA HIS A 125 11.06 4.22 1.77
C HIS A 125 10.56 3.54 3.04
N ALA A 126 11.42 3.31 4.03
CA ALA A 126 11.04 2.75 5.33
C ALA A 126 10.06 3.68 6.06
N PHE A 127 10.34 4.98 6.08
CA PHE A 127 9.44 5.98 6.67
C PHE A 127 8.07 6.02 5.99
N LEU A 128 8.04 6.07 4.65
CA LEU A 128 6.79 6.04 3.90
C LEU A 128 5.99 4.75 4.14
N ALA A 129 6.67 3.60 4.20
CA ALA A 129 6.01 2.33 4.50
C ALA A 129 5.33 2.36 5.89
N THR A 130 6.02 2.87 6.91
CA THR A 130 5.45 2.97 8.26
C THR A 130 4.36 4.04 8.36
N LEU A 131 4.53 5.18 7.67
CA LEU A 131 3.53 6.24 7.59
C LEU A 131 2.24 5.72 6.94
N LEU A 132 2.36 4.90 5.89
CA LEU A 132 1.25 4.20 5.23
C LEU A 132 0.74 2.98 6.01
N ARG A 133 1.20 2.80 7.26
CA ARG A 133 0.74 1.76 8.18
C ARG A 133 0.98 0.33 7.70
N ILE A 134 2.06 0.11 6.97
CA ILE A 134 2.57 -1.23 6.75
C ILE A 134 3.25 -1.69 8.05
N LYS A 135 2.69 -2.70 8.69
CA LYS A 135 3.14 -3.16 10.01
C LYS A 135 4.35 -4.09 9.95
N HIS A 136 4.49 -4.83 8.86
CA HIS A 136 5.54 -5.85 8.69
C HIS A 136 6.60 -5.33 7.72
N LEU A 137 7.81 -5.13 8.22
CA LEU A 137 8.98 -4.76 7.42
C LEU A 137 9.98 -5.91 7.44
N ILE A 138 10.34 -6.42 6.26
CA ILE A 138 11.44 -7.36 6.11
C ILE A 138 12.59 -6.63 5.43
N VAL A 139 13.67 -6.44 6.16
CA VAL A 139 14.90 -5.82 5.66
C VAL A 139 15.80 -6.92 5.10
N CYS A 140 15.87 -7.00 3.78
CA CYS A 140 16.73 -7.92 3.06
C CYS A 140 18.11 -7.26 2.86
N VAL A 141 19.10 -7.67 3.66
CA VAL A 141 20.49 -7.25 3.47
C VAL A 141 21.05 -8.07 2.33
N ASN A 142 21.04 -7.47 1.14
CA ASN A 142 21.31 -8.15 -0.14
C ASN A 142 22.78 -8.02 -0.58
N LYS A 143 23.15 -8.88 -1.52
CA LYS A 143 24.48 -8.99 -2.11
C LYS A 143 25.53 -9.48 -1.11
N MET A 144 25.12 -10.38 -0.20
CA MET A 144 26.04 -11.01 0.76
C MET A 144 27.19 -11.77 0.09
N ASP A 145 26.98 -12.23 -1.14
CA ASP A 145 28.00 -12.84 -1.99
C ASP A 145 29.18 -11.92 -2.30
N LEU A 146 28.97 -10.60 -2.28
CA LEU A 146 30.04 -9.61 -2.55
C LEU A 146 30.89 -9.26 -1.32
N VAL A 147 30.55 -9.79 -0.15
CA VAL A 147 31.27 -9.63 1.11
C VAL A 147 31.57 -10.98 1.77
N ASP A 148 31.67 -12.04 0.95
CA ASP A 148 32.00 -13.39 1.39
C ASP A 148 31.09 -13.91 2.52
N PHE A 149 29.81 -13.51 2.53
CA PHE A 149 28.79 -13.91 3.50
C PHE A 149 29.13 -13.62 4.97
N ARG A 150 29.96 -12.61 5.23
CA ARG A 150 30.44 -12.29 6.57
C ARG A 150 29.34 -11.76 7.47
N GLN A 151 29.22 -12.32 8.67
CA GLN A 151 28.26 -11.88 9.69
C GLN A 151 28.45 -10.41 10.08
N ALA A 152 29.70 -9.95 10.25
CA ALA A 152 30.00 -8.59 10.68
C ALA A 152 29.43 -7.51 9.74
N ASP A 153 29.41 -7.76 8.41
CA ASP A 153 28.85 -6.84 7.45
C ASP A 153 27.31 -6.78 7.52
N PHE A 154 26.67 -7.92 7.80
CA PHE A 154 25.24 -7.98 8.05
C PHE A 154 24.86 -7.23 9.33
N GLU A 155 25.54 -7.51 10.46
CA GLU A 155 25.23 -6.86 11.74
C GLU A 155 25.43 -5.35 11.68
N ARG A 156 26.48 -4.88 10.99
CA ARG A 156 26.71 -3.44 10.78
C ARG A 156 25.49 -2.76 10.11
N VAL A 157 24.92 -3.37 9.05
CA VAL A 157 23.75 -2.82 8.36
C VAL A 157 22.51 -2.89 9.22
N ARG A 158 22.35 -3.99 9.97
CA ARG A 158 21.25 -4.19 10.91
C ARG A 158 21.26 -3.13 12.01
N GLU A 159 22.41 -2.86 12.63
CA GLU A 159 22.57 -1.84 13.67
C GLU A 159 22.22 -0.44 13.12
N GLN A 160 22.74 -0.06 11.96
CA GLN A 160 22.42 1.21 11.31
C GLN A 160 20.92 1.38 11.06
N PHE A 161 20.27 0.31 10.59
CA PHE A 161 18.82 0.37 10.35
C PHE A 161 18.03 0.42 11.66
N MET A 162 18.43 -0.31 12.70
CA MET A 162 17.75 -0.30 13.99
C MET A 162 17.84 1.07 14.67
N GLU A 163 18.99 1.74 14.64
CA GLU A 163 19.15 3.11 15.14
C GLU A 163 18.19 4.09 14.44
N PHE A 164 18.04 3.95 13.13
CA PHE A 164 17.04 4.73 12.39
C PHE A 164 15.61 4.33 12.77
N ALA A 165 15.33 3.05 12.92
CA ALA A 165 14.00 2.49 13.19
C ALA A 165 13.45 2.85 14.57
N GLU A 166 14.28 3.18 15.55
CA GLU A 166 13.84 3.70 16.86
C GLU A 166 12.96 4.95 16.74
N ARG A 167 13.10 5.69 15.65
CA ARG A 167 12.32 6.90 15.36
C ARG A 167 11.04 6.61 14.55
N LEU A 168 10.85 5.39 14.09
CA LEU A 168 9.68 4.99 13.33
C LEU A 168 8.53 4.59 14.28
N ASP A 169 7.29 4.91 13.88
CA ASP A 169 6.10 4.51 14.66
C ASP A 169 5.81 3.03 14.42
N SER A 170 6.43 2.20 15.23
CA SER A 170 6.25 0.75 15.40
C SER A 170 5.99 -0.07 14.13
N ALA A 171 6.96 -0.84 13.75
CA ALA A 171 6.82 -1.93 12.79
C ALA A 171 7.42 -3.22 13.38
N ASP A 172 6.85 -4.36 13.02
CA ASP A 172 7.52 -5.65 13.18
C ASP A 172 8.62 -5.72 12.13
N ILE A 173 9.88 -5.62 12.56
CA ILE A 173 11.06 -5.54 11.69
C ILE A 173 11.85 -6.83 11.78
N GLN A 174 12.00 -7.51 10.65
CA GLN A 174 12.81 -8.72 10.52
C GLN A 174 13.96 -8.48 9.56
N PHE A 175 15.13 -9.03 9.86
CA PHE A 175 16.32 -8.91 9.01
C PHE A 175 16.69 -10.27 8.43
N ILE A 176 16.91 -10.30 7.12
CA ILE A 176 17.30 -11.52 6.40
C ILE A 176 18.51 -11.20 5.52
N PRO A 177 19.68 -11.83 5.77
CA PRO A 177 20.82 -11.73 4.87
C PRO A 177 20.56 -12.58 3.63
N VAL A 178 20.65 -11.98 2.43
CA VAL A 178 20.32 -12.66 1.18
C VAL A 178 21.38 -12.43 0.10
N SER A 179 21.52 -13.37 -0.82
CA SER A 179 22.05 -13.12 -2.15
C SER A 179 20.94 -13.37 -3.18
N ALA A 180 20.30 -12.32 -3.65
CA ALA A 180 19.25 -12.43 -4.67
C ALA A 180 19.78 -13.05 -5.97
N LEU A 181 21.07 -12.80 -6.30
CA LEU A 181 21.71 -13.34 -7.50
C LEU A 181 21.90 -14.86 -7.39
N GLN A 182 22.37 -15.34 -6.24
CA GLN A 182 22.72 -16.75 -6.04
C GLN A 182 21.59 -17.56 -5.39
N GLY A 183 20.57 -16.92 -4.82
CA GLY A 183 19.41 -17.55 -4.20
C GLY A 183 19.55 -17.84 -2.70
N ASP A 184 20.65 -17.40 -2.07
CA ASP A 184 20.91 -17.67 -0.65
C ASP A 184 19.86 -17.00 0.24
N ASN A 185 19.25 -17.78 1.14
CA ASN A 185 18.17 -17.38 2.04
C ASN A 185 16.93 -16.78 1.34
N VAL A 186 16.76 -17.00 0.05
CA VAL A 186 15.56 -16.53 -0.68
C VAL A 186 14.45 -17.58 -0.51
N VAL A 187 14.59 -18.76 -1.06
CA VAL A 187 13.62 -19.86 -0.92
C VAL A 187 14.10 -20.86 0.12
N GLU A 188 15.34 -21.28 0.02
CA GLU A 188 15.97 -22.21 0.95
C GLU A 188 16.98 -21.49 1.83
N LYS A 189 17.23 -22.07 3.01
CA LYS A 189 18.24 -21.56 3.94
C LYS A 189 19.65 -21.83 3.39
N SER A 190 20.51 -20.84 3.42
CA SER A 190 21.87 -20.94 2.89
C SER A 190 22.81 -21.70 3.83
N ALA A 191 23.56 -22.64 3.28
CA ALA A 191 24.64 -23.28 3.98
C ALA A 191 25.89 -22.37 4.15
N ARG A 192 25.99 -21.30 3.38
CA ARG A 192 27.12 -20.34 3.42
C ARG A 192 27.01 -19.33 4.55
N MET A 193 25.84 -19.22 5.17
CA MET A 193 25.56 -18.34 6.31
C MET A 193 25.10 -19.16 7.53
N PRO A 194 25.94 -20.09 8.06
CA PRO A 194 25.55 -20.95 9.19
C PRO A 194 25.29 -20.16 10.48
N TRP A 195 25.80 -18.93 10.57
CA TRP A 195 25.60 -18.00 11.67
C TRP A 195 24.19 -17.38 11.69
N TYR A 196 23.45 -17.45 10.56
CA TYR A 196 22.09 -16.94 10.50
C TYR A 196 21.09 -18.02 10.92
N GLU A 197 20.50 -17.85 12.10
CA GLU A 197 19.55 -18.80 12.67
C GLU A 197 18.12 -18.60 12.18
N GLY A 198 17.81 -17.45 11.55
CA GLY A 198 16.47 -17.11 11.04
C GLY A 198 16.02 -17.98 9.87
N SER A 199 14.81 -17.72 9.41
CA SER A 199 14.18 -18.41 8.29
C SER A 199 14.52 -17.78 6.94
N SER A 200 14.34 -18.54 5.84
CA SER A 200 14.42 -17.97 4.49
C SER A 200 13.33 -16.95 4.24
N LEU A 201 13.51 -16.09 3.23
CA LEU A 201 12.54 -15.06 2.87
C LEU A 201 11.19 -15.68 2.52
N LEU A 202 11.14 -16.70 1.66
CA LEU A 202 9.87 -17.31 1.27
C LEU A 202 9.14 -17.92 2.48
N TYR A 203 9.84 -18.63 3.36
CA TYR A 203 9.22 -19.17 4.57
C TYR A 203 8.62 -18.07 5.44
N THR A 204 9.34 -16.96 5.62
CA THR A 204 8.84 -15.80 6.36
C THR A 204 7.59 -15.20 5.70
N LEU A 205 7.59 -15.05 4.38
CA LEU A 205 6.43 -14.55 3.63
C LEU A 205 5.22 -15.49 3.72
N GLU A 206 5.43 -16.81 3.78
CA GLU A 206 4.36 -17.80 3.93
C GLU A 206 3.74 -17.81 5.32
N THR A 207 4.52 -17.47 6.35
CA THR A 207 4.13 -17.65 7.77
C THR A 207 3.74 -16.35 8.47
N VAL A 208 4.14 -15.18 7.95
CA VAL A 208 3.77 -13.89 8.54
C VAL A 208 2.25 -13.76 8.67
N TYR A 209 1.80 -13.36 9.86
CA TYR A 209 0.38 -13.29 10.19
C TYR A 209 -0.17 -11.87 10.00
N VAL A 210 -0.96 -11.65 8.94
CA VAL A 210 -1.49 -10.35 8.54
C VAL A 210 -3.01 -10.18 8.78
N ARG A 211 -3.69 -11.19 9.30
CA ARG A 211 -5.16 -11.16 9.46
C ARG A 211 -5.66 -10.16 10.49
N ASN A 212 -4.87 -9.88 11.53
CA ASN A 212 -5.23 -8.92 12.59
C ASN A 212 -5.04 -7.45 12.19
N ASP A 213 -4.59 -7.18 10.96
CA ASP A 213 -4.36 -5.82 10.51
C ASP A 213 -5.65 -5.11 10.07
N ALA A 214 -6.70 -5.85 9.77
CA ALA A 214 -8.00 -5.30 9.41
C ALA A 214 -8.76 -4.83 10.67
N ASN A 215 -9.36 -3.65 10.59
CA ASN A 215 -10.27 -3.17 11.62
C ASN A 215 -11.61 -3.90 11.51
N HIS A 216 -11.89 -4.80 12.44
CA HIS A 216 -13.16 -5.55 12.53
C HIS A 216 -14.15 -4.94 13.53
N VAL A 217 -13.76 -3.88 14.24
CA VAL A 217 -14.54 -3.30 15.35
C VAL A 217 -15.45 -2.17 14.89
N ASP A 218 -14.99 -1.35 13.95
CA ASP A 218 -15.71 -0.14 13.50
C ASP A 218 -16.37 -0.37 12.14
N PRO A 219 -17.68 -0.71 12.08
CA PRO A 219 -18.33 -0.96 10.81
C PRO A 219 -18.49 0.30 9.98
N ARG A 220 -17.95 0.26 8.75
CA ARG A 220 -18.04 1.32 7.74
C ARG A 220 -18.34 0.69 6.40
N PHE A 221 -19.46 1.09 5.81
CA PHE A 221 -19.85 0.68 4.47
C PHE A 221 -19.96 1.92 3.59
N THR A 222 -19.14 1.99 2.53
CA THR A 222 -19.10 3.13 1.63
C THR A 222 -19.95 2.84 0.40
N VAL A 223 -20.96 3.68 0.17
CA VAL A 223 -21.90 3.48 -0.94
C VAL A 223 -21.25 3.92 -2.26
N GLN A 224 -21.16 2.99 -3.19
CA GLN A 224 -20.61 3.19 -4.53
C GLN A 224 -21.70 3.54 -5.55
N THR A 225 -22.81 2.80 -5.49
CA THR A 225 -23.96 3.00 -6.41
C THR A 225 -25.22 2.39 -5.84
N ILE A 226 -26.36 2.81 -6.37
CA ILE A 226 -27.67 2.26 -6.04
C ILE A 226 -28.11 1.35 -7.19
N ILE A 227 -28.48 0.13 -6.87
CA ILE A 227 -28.99 -0.85 -7.83
C ILE A 227 -30.51 -0.87 -7.74
N ARG A 228 -31.18 -0.54 -8.84
CA ARG A 228 -32.62 -0.67 -9.04
C ARG A 228 -32.83 -1.41 -10.37
N PRO A 229 -32.87 -2.75 -10.36
CA PRO A 229 -33.12 -3.50 -11.57
C PRO A 229 -34.54 -3.21 -12.09
N GLN A 230 -34.68 -3.09 -13.40
CA GLN A 230 -35.98 -3.00 -14.05
C GLN A 230 -36.56 -4.44 -14.23
N ASP A 231 -36.65 -5.18 -13.15
CA ASP A 231 -37.13 -6.57 -13.14
C ASP A 231 -38.58 -6.58 -12.64
N PRO A 232 -39.56 -6.96 -13.47
CA PRO A 232 -40.96 -7.09 -13.02
C PRO A 232 -41.17 -8.04 -11.84
N ALA A 233 -40.27 -9.01 -11.64
CA ALA A 233 -40.32 -9.94 -10.51
C ALA A 233 -39.87 -9.31 -9.18
N LYS A 234 -39.18 -8.17 -9.22
CA LYS A 234 -38.66 -7.43 -8.05
C LYS A 234 -38.82 -5.92 -8.23
N PRO A 235 -40.04 -5.39 -8.36
CA PRO A 235 -40.28 -3.98 -8.70
C PRO A 235 -39.77 -3.02 -7.62
N ASP A 236 -39.75 -3.44 -6.37
CA ASP A 236 -39.37 -2.62 -5.21
C ASP A 236 -37.92 -2.86 -4.75
N PHE A 237 -37.14 -3.64 -5.50
CA PHE A 237 -35.76 -3.90 -5.12
C PHE A 237 -34.92 -2.62 -5.19
N ARG A 238 -34.30 -2.28 -4.07
CA ARG A 238 -33.32 -1.22 -3.97
C ARG A 238 -32.11 -1.70 -3.18
N GLY A 239 -31.02 -1.96 -3.87
CA GLY A 239 -29.79 -2.43 -3.30
C GLY A 239 -28.73 -1.33 -3.22
N LEU A 240 -28.12 -1.13 -2.07
CA LEU A 240 -26.98 -0.25 -1.87
C LEU A 240 -25.70 -1.05 -2.13
N ALA A 241 -25.10 -0.84 -3.29
CA ALA A 241 -23.86 -1.52 -3.64
C ALA A 241 -22.64 -0.71 -3.19
N GLY A 242 -21.68 -1.39 -2.57
CA GLY A 242 -20.48 -0.74 -2.06
C GLY A 242 -19.50 -1.74 -1.46
N GLN A 243 -18.49 -1.20 -0.78
CA GLN A 243 -17.47 -1.98 -0.09
C GLN A 243 -17.57 -1.81 1.42
N VAL A 244 -17.40 -2.91 2.16
CA VAL A 244 -17.16 -2.86 3.58
C VAL A 244 -15.74 -2.37 3.81
N ALA A 245 -15.60 -1.10 4.19
CA ALA A 245 -14.31 -0.46 4.44
C ALA A 245 -13.69 -0.95 5.76
N SER A 246 -14.53 -1.29 6.75
CA SER A 246 -14.11 -1.91 8.01
C SER A 246 -15.30 -2.53 8.76
N GLY A 247 -15.01 -3.28 9.82
CA GLY A 247 -16.01 -3.90 10.68
C GLY A 247 -16.76 -5.03 10.03
N VAL A 248 -17.92 -5.35 10.61
CA VAL A 248 -18.80 -6.43 10.18
C VAL A 248 -20.24 -5.93 10.19
N PHE A 249 -21.01 -6.28 9.14
CA PHE A 249 -22.45 -6.05 9.03
C PHE A 249 -23.20 -7.38 8.91
N ARG A 250 -24.39 -7.46 9.50
CA ARG A 250 -25.27 -8.63 9.43
C ARG A 250 -26.71 -8.22 9.15
N PRO A 251 -27.51 -9.04 8.48
CA PRO A 251 -28.95 -8.86 8.41
C PRO A 251 -29.57 -8.73 9.82
N GLY A 252 -30.56 -7.85 9.96
CA GLY A 252 -31.23 -7.53 11.23
C GLY A 252 -30.54 -6.43 12.04
N GLU A 253 -29.33 -6.01 11.70
CA GLU A 253 -28.63 -4.97 12.45
C GLU A 253 -29.09 -3.57 12.06
N GLU A 254 -29.19 -2.69 13.06
CA GLU A 254 -29.47 -1.28 12.85
C GLU A 254 -28.22 -0.54 12.35
N ILE A 255 -28.43 0.31 11.36
CA ILE A 255 -27.41 1.19 10.79
C ILE A 255 -27.87 2.65 10.80
N THR A 256 -26.91 3.56 10.77
CA THR A 256 -27.14 4.99 10.56
C THR A 256 -26.62 5.39 9.18
N HIS A 257 -27.43 6.09 8.43
CA HIS A 257 -27.06 6.71 7.17
C HIS A 257 -26.41 8.08 7.40
N LEU A 258 -25.23 8.28 6.86
CA LEU A 258 -24.53 9.55 6.86
C LEU A 258 -24.56 10.14 5.44
N PRO A 259 -25.04 11.41 5.24
CA PRO A 259 -25.04 12.53 6.20
C PRO A 259 -26.33 12.72 7.03
N THR A 260 -27.43 12.02 6.74
CA THR A 260 -28.73 12.39 7.30
C THR A 260 -28.91 12.05 8.79
N GLY A 261 -28.14 11.11 9.31
CA GLY A 261 -28.32 10.60 10.67
C GLY A 261 -29.52 9.67 10.86
N LEU A 262 -30.29 9.40 9.80
CA LEU A 262 -31.44 8.50 9.86
C LEU A 262 -31.00 7.04 10.03
N THR A 263 -31.80 6.28 10.78
CA THR A 263 -31.53 4.86 11.03
C THR A 263 -32.44 3.96 10.20
N ALA A 264 -31.94 2.77 9.88
CA ALA A 264 -32.66 1.68 9.21
C ALA A 264 -32.08 0.34 9.63
N HIS A 265 -32.78 -0.78 9.35
CA HIS A 265 -32.25 -2.12 9.55
C HIS A 265 -31.81 -2.74 8.22
N VAL A 266 -30.72 -3.46 8.25
CA VAL A 266 -30.26 -4.25 7.11
C VAL A 266 -31.18 -5.47 7.00
N THR A 267 -31.93 -5.60 5.90
CA THR A 267 -32.84 -6.73 5.67
C THR A 267 -32.13 -7.91 5.01
N ALA A 268 -31.24 -7.62 4.05
CA ALA A 268 -30.47 -8.64 3.35
C ALA A 268 -29.09 -8.09 2.93
N ILE A 269 -28.13 -9.00 2.77
CA ILE A 269 -26.82 -8.71 2.23
C ILE A 269 -26.50 -9.72 1.13
N HIS A 270 -26.14 -9.24 -0.06
CA HIS A 270 -25.78 -10.07 -1.21
C HIS A 270 -24.31 -9.92 -1.55
N GLY A 271 -23.59 -11.01 -1.50
CA GLY A 271 -22.23 -11.14 -2.01
C GLY A 271 -22.21 -11.57 -3.47
N PRO A 272 -21.03 -11.74 -4.08
CA PRO A 272 -20.88 -12.15 -5.50
C PRO A 272 -21.54 -13.50 -5.83
N SER A 273 -21.66 -14.40 -4.85
CA SER A 273 -22.22 -15.76 -5.03
C SER A 273 -23.64 -15.91 -4.48
N GLY A 274 -24.29 -14.81 -4.08
CA GLY A 274 -25.65 -14.83 -3.51
C GLY A 274 -25.72 -14.25 -2.09
N PRO A 275 -26.83 -14.50 -1.36
CA PRO A 275 -27.03 -13.98 -0.01
C PRO A 275 -25.96 -14.44 0.96
N VAL A 276 -25.55 -13.54 1.87
CA VAL A 276 -24.57 -13.82 2.92
C VAL A 276 -25.10 -13.39 4.29
N MET A 277 -24.76 -14.15 5.34
CA MET A 277 -25.16 -13.86 6.72
C MET A 277 -24.28 -12.83 7.41
N SER A 278 -23.14 -12.49 6.81
CA SER A 278 -22.27 -11.42 7.30
C SER A 278 -21.40 -10.88 6.17
N ALA A 279 -21.16 -9.58 6.19
CA ALA A 279 -20.22 -8.91 5.32
C ALA A 279 -19.14 -8.22 6.16
N PHE A 280 -17.88 -8.36 5.78
CA PHE A 280 -16.71 -7.83 6.49
C PHE A 280 -15.67 -7.27 5.50
N HIS A 281 -14.74 -6.51 6.02
CA HIS A 281 -13.66 -5.94 5.19
C HIS A 281 -12.82 -7.05 4.51
N PRO A 282 -12.52 -6.96 3.22
CA PRO A 282 -12.85 -5.93 2.23
C PRO A 282 -13.97 -6.34 1.25
N MET A 283 -15.00 -7.04 1.69
CA MET A 283 -16.06 -7.54 0.81
C MET A 283 -16.79 -6.42 0.08
N SER A 284 -17.01 -6.60 -1.21
CA SER A 284 -17.96 -5.81 -2.00
C SER A 284 -19.30 -6.50 -1.99
N VAL A 285 -20.34 -5.81 -1.53
CA VAL A 285 -21.68 -6.38 -1.32
C VAL A 285 -22.78 -5.39 -1.72
N VAL A 286 -24.00 -5.93 -1.83
CA VAL A 286 -25.21 -5.15 -1.98
C VAL A 286 -26.04 -5.33 -0.70
N MET A 287 -26.40 -4.22 -0.05
CA MET A 287 -27.25 -4.23 1.16
C MET A 287 -28.64 -3.72 0.83
N GLU A 288 -29.67 -4.39 1.34
CA GLU A 288 -31.05 -3.96 1.34
C GLU A 288 -31.44 -3.45 2.74
N LEU A 289 -32.27 -2.40 2.78
CA LEU A 289 -32.76 -1.81 4.03
C LEU A 289 -34.27 -1.94 4.16
N ASP A 290 -34.77 -1.93 5.39
CA ASP A 290 -36.20 -2.02 5.75
C ASP A 290 -37.01 -0.76 5.37
N ARG A 291 -36.33 0.34 5.03
CA ARG A 291 -36.93 1.60 4.60
C ARG A 291 -36.15 2.25 3.48
N ASP A 292 -36.84 3.06 2.70
CA ASP A 292 -36.23 3.85 1.63
C ASP A 292 -35.60 5.13 2.22
N LEU A 293 -34.28 5.19 2.26
CA LEU A 293 -33.51 6.37 2.63
C LEU A 293 -32.97 7.04 1.36
N ASP A 294 -32.86 8.35 1.35
CA ASP A 294 -32.24 9.08 0.22
C ASP A 294 -30.71 8.94 0.27
N VAL A 295 -30.25 7.76 -0.14
CA VAL A 295 -28.83 7.40 -0.17
C VAL A 295 -28.26 7.66 -1.55
N SER A 296 -27.06 8.21 -1.59
CA SER A 296 -26.34 8.53 -2.82
C SER A 296 -24.91 7.96 -2.79
N ARG A 297 -24.25 7.95 -3.97
CA ARG A 297 -22.81 7.66 -4.03
C ARG A 297 -22.04 8.65 -3.15
N GLY A 298 -21.11 8.14 -2.37
CA GLY A 298 -20.30 8.92 -1.44
C GLY A 298 -20.85 8.97 -0.02
N ASP A 299 -22.06 8.45 0.20
CA ASP A 299 -22.62 8.31 1.54
C ASP A 299 -22.03 7.09 2.25
N MET A 300 -22.20 7.04 3.57
CA MET A 300 -21.66 5.98 4.41
C MET A 300 -22.75 5.43 5.34
N LEU A 301 -22.72 4.12 5.52
CA LEU A 301 -23.49 3.45 6.58
C LEU A 301 -22.54 3.07 7.71
N ALA A 302 -22.95 3.36 8.93
CA ALA A 302 -22.23 3.04 10.16
C ALA A 302 -23.20 2.51 11.23
N LYS A 303 -22.70 2.01 12.35
CA LYS A 303 -23.54 1.66 13.51
C LYS A 303 -23.96 2.93 14.26
N PRO A 304 -25.18 2.98 14.84
CA PRO A 304 -25.67 4.17 15.56
C PRO A 304 -24.71 4.65 16.67
N ASN A 305 -24.13 3.73 17.41
CA ASN A 305 -23.24 4.04 18.55
C ASN A 305 -21.75 3.99 18.20
N ASN A 306 -21.41 3.85 16.90
CA ASN A 306 -20.04 3.80 16.42
C ASN A 306 -19.95 4.47 15.06
N GLN A 307 -20.14 5.80 15.05
CA GLN A 307 -20.05 6.60 13.83
C GLN A 307 -18.64 7.13 13.63
N PRO A 308 -18.20 7.37 12.37
CA PRO A 308 -16.98 8.10 12.05
C PRO A 308 -17.10 9.56 12.47
N ALA A 309 -15.97 10.26 12.52
CA ALA A 309 -15.98 11.72 12.61
C ALA A 309 -16.58 12.34 11.34
N SER A 310 -17.22 13.51 11.51
CA SER A 310 -17.76 14.31 10.40
C SER A 310 -17.24 15.74 10.51
N ALA A 311 -16.45 16.18 9.54
CA ALA A 311 -15.90 17.52 9.53
C ALA A 311 -15.59 18.03 8.11
N SER A 312 -15.59 19.37 7.97
CA SER A 312 -15.15 20.06 6.76
C SER A 312 -13.75 20.67 6.92
N GLU A 313 -13.23 20.74 8.12
CA GLU A 313 -11.87 21.17 8.41
C GLU A 313 -11.08 19.95 8.91
N LEU A 314 -9.96 19.68 8.27
CA LEU A 314 -9.19 18.45 8.47
C LEU A 314 -7.71 18.77 8.66
N GLU A 315 -7.07 18.03 9.55
CA GLU A 315 -5.61 17.94 9.64
C GLU A 315 -5.15 16.68 8.92
N VAL A 316 -4.22 16.83 7.99
CA VAL A 316 -3.80 15.75 7.09
C VAL A 316 -2.28 15.71 7.00
N MET A 317 -1.71 14.51 7.10
CA MET A 317 -0.36 14.27 6.62
C MET A 317 -0.41 14.07 5.12
N LEU A 318 0.22 14.98 4.37
CA LEU A 318 0.14 15.03 2.92
C LEU A 318 1.51 14.71 2.29
N CYS A 319 1.52 13.84 1.31
CA CYS A 319 2.64 13.62 0.40
C CYS A 319 2.33 14.33 -0.92
N TRP A 320 3.15 15.32 -1.31
CA TRP A 320 2.99 16.04 -2.56
C TRP A 320 3.63 15.26 -3.71
N LEU A 321 2.85 14.94 -4.74
CA LEU A 321 3.25 14.03 -5.82
C LEU A 321 3.50 14.74 -7.16
N SER A 322 3.08 16.01 -7.25
CA SER A 322 3.19 16.79 -8.49
C SER A 322 4.58 17.43 -8.61
N ALA A 323 5.11 17.48 -9.85
CA ALA A 323 6.30 18.26 -10.15
C ALA A 323 6.05 19.79 -10.02
N THR A 324 4.80 20.24 -10.23
CA THR A 324 4.40 21.61 -9.96
C THR A 324 4.23 21.79 -8.46
N PRO A 325 4.90 22.78 -7.84
CA PRO A 325 4.73 23.07 -6.42
C PRO A 325 3.30 23.42 -6.04
N LEU A 326 2.96 23.20 -4.77
CA LEU A 326 1.68 23.59 -4.20
C LEU A 326 1.44 25.09 -4.39
N ASP A 327 0.31 25.42 -5.01
CA ASP A 327 -0.25 26.76 -5.02
C ASP A 327 -1.32 26.89 -3.92
N PRO A 328 -1.11 27.69 -2.86
CA PRO A 328 -2.06 27.82 -1.76
C PRO A 328 -3.41 28.44 -2.18
N ALA A 329 -3.44 29.20 -3.27
CA ALA A 329 -4.69 29.82 -3.78
C ALA A 329 -5.54 28.85 -4.61
N ARG A 330 -4.97 27.73 -5.00
CA ARG A 330 -5.61 26.78 -5.91
C ARG A 330 -6.56 25.85 -5.17
N ARG A 331 -7.71 25.60 -5.77
CA ARG A 331 -8.67 24.58 -5.32
C ARG A 331 -8.35 23.24 -5.96
N TYR A 332 -8.54 22.16 -5.20
CA TYR A 332 -8.35 20.79 -5.64
C TYR A 332 -9.63 20.00 -5.46
N ARG A 333 -9.86 19.00 -6.30
CA ARG A 333 -10.87 17.99 -6.07
C ARG A 333 -10.28 16.95 -5.12
N LEU A 334 -10.93 16.75 -3.99
CA LEU A 334 -10.57 15.73 -3.01
C LEU A 334 -11.42 14.50 -3.28
N HIS A 335 -10.79 13.33 -3.25
CA HIS A 335 -11.44 12.04 -3.34
C HIS A 335 -11.11 11.20 -2.11
N GLN A 336 -12.14 10.78 -1.37
CA GLN A 336 -12.03 9.95 -0.17
C GLN A 336 -13.03 8.81 -0.28
N THR A 337 -12.57 7.56 -0.31
CA THR A 337 -13.41 6.38 -0.57
C THR A 337 -14.25 6.58 -1.85
N THR A 338 -15.56 6.73 -1.72
CA THR A 338 -16.51 6.99 -2.82
C THR A 338 -16.98 8.46 -2.89
N ARG A 339 -16.57 9.27 -1.88
CA ARG A 339 -16.98 10.67 -1.73
C ARG A 339 -16.04 11.63 -2.43
N GLU A 340 -16.59 12.60 -3.10
CA GLU A 340 -15.86 13.72 -3.71
C GLU A 340 -16.27 15.05 -3.09
N ALA A 341 -15.27 15.93 -2.90
CA ALA A 341 -15.48 17.30 -2.46
C ALA A 341 -14.42 18.21 -3.08
N ARG A 342 -14.72 19.50 -3.23
CA ARG A 342 -13.68 20.50 -3.48
C ARG A 342 -13.02 20.87 -2.18
N CYS A 343 -11.71 21.11 -2.23
CA CYS A 343 -10.97 21.54 -1.05
C CYS A 343 -9.94 22.62 -1.36
N LEU A 344 -9.54 23.30 -0.31
CA LEU A 344 -8.43 24.27 -0.28
C LEU A 344 -7.49 23.88 0.84
N ILE A 345 -6.19 23.91 0.58
CA ILE A 345 -5.18 23.81 1.64
C ILE A 345 -5.06 25.19 2.29
N THR A 346 -5.50 25.30 3.54
CA THR A 346 -5.55 26.59 4.24
C THR A 346 -4.22 26.96 4.89
N GLU A 347 -3.45 25.93 5.28
CA GLU A 347 -2.17 26.14 5.96
C GLU A 347 -1.25 24.92 5.81
N VAL A 348 0.04 25.15 5.60
CA VAL A 348 1.10 24.16 5.78
C VAL A 348 1.68 24.35 7.17
N ARG A 349 1.40 23.42 8.09
CA ARG A 349 1.84 23.49 9.48
C ARG A 349 3.36 23.35 9.61
N TYR A 350 3.90 22.29 8.98
CA TYR A 350 5.32 22.00 8.93
C TYR A 350 5.60 20.91 7.87
N LYS A 351 6.83 20.89 7.37
CA LYS A 351 7.35 19.81 6.55
C LYS A 351 8.09 18.78 7.40
N PHE A 352 8.22 17.57 6.90
CA PHE A 352 9.10 16.55 7.47
C PHE A 352 10.35 16.38 6.63
N ASP A 353 11.50 16.40 7.28
CA ASP A 353 12.72 15.85 6.73
C ASP A 353 12.68 14.31 6.89
N VAL A 354 12.61 13.62 5.78
CA VAL A 354 12.47 12.15 5.76
C VAL A 354 13.73 11.41 6.20
N THR A 355 14.88 12.09 6.21
CA THR A 355 16.17 11.50 6.61
C THR A 355 16.36 11.58 8.12
N THR A 356 16.09 12.76 8.67
CA THR A 356 16.24 13.02 10.11
C THR A 356 14.97 12.70 10.90
N LEU A 357 13.82 12.58 10.23
CA LEU A 357 12.47 12.46 10.79
C LEU A 357 12.07 13.64 11.69
N HIS A 358 12.77 14.77 11.57
CA HIS A 358 12.45 15.99 12.28
C HIS A 358 11.50 16.89 11.48
N ARG A 359 10.80 17.76 12.20
CA ARG A 359 10.04 18.83 11.59
C ARG A 359 11.00 19.85 11.01
N SER A 360 10.74 20.27 9.79
CA SER A 360 11.46 21.35 9.14
C SER A 360 10.66 22.64 9.20
N ASP A 361 11.31 23.74 9.54
CA ASP A 361 10.73 25.09 9.51
C ASP A 361 10.73 25.69 8.09
N ASP A 362 11.08 24.91 7.08
CA ASP A 362 11.03 25.34 5.68
C ASP A 362 9.59 25.70 5.28
N ARG A 363 9.37 26.98 4.99
CA ARG A 363 8.09 27.55 4.56
C ARG A 363 7.94 27.67 3.05
N SER A 364 8.86 27.14 2.28
CA SER A 364 8.71 27.09 0.83
C SER A 364 7.46 26.29 0.43
N PRO A 365 6.83 26.55 -0.73
CA PRO A 365 5.75 25.72 -1.23
C PRO A 365 6.13 24.25 -1.26
N LEU A 366 5.16 23.34 -1.05
CA LEU A 366 5.42 21.91 -1.14
C LEU A 366 5.85 21.55 -2.56
N GLY A 367 7.04 21.01 -2.67
CA GLY A 367 7.59 20.44 -3.89
C GLY A 367 7.33 18.94 -4.00
N MET A 368 7.72 18.36 -5.14
CA MET A 368 7.57 16.92 -5.39
C MET A 368 8.25 16.07 -4.31
N ASN A 369 7.51 15.13 -3.75
CA ASN A 369 7.89 14.21 -2.67
C ASN A 369 8.04 14.85 -1.28
N ASP A 370 7.67 16.10 -1.12
CA ASP A 370 7.58 16.69 0.21
C ASP A 370 6.48 16.02 1.03
N LEU A 371 6.78 15.78 2.29
CA LEU A 371 5.84 15.32 3.30
C LEU A 371 5.56 16.47 4.26
N ALA A 372 4.29 16.80 4.44
CA ALA A 372 3.91 17.92 5.30
C ALA A 372 2.61 17.65 6.05
N ARG A 373 2.50 18.21 7.25
CA ARG A 373 1.23 18.35 7.93
C ARG A 373 0.55 19.61 7.43
N VAL A 374 -0.68 19.45 6.95
CA VAL A 374 -1.47 20.55 6.40
C VAL A 374 -2.85 20.60 7.05
N ALA A 375 -3.41 21.82 7.13
CA ALA A 375 -4.82 22.03 7.37
C ALA A 375 -5.51 22.24 6.02
N LEU A 376 -6.64 21.55 5.81
CA LEU A 376 -7.44 21.73 4.62
C LEU A 376 -8.92 21.90 4.97
N ARG A 377 -9.64 22.64 4.10
CA ARG A 377 -11.09 22.85 4.22
C ARG A 377 -11.78 22.31 2.98
N THR A 378 -12.85 21.55 3.18
CA THR A 378 -13.70 20.99 2.14
C THR A 378 -15.03 21.74 2.00
N THR A 379 -15.64 21.67 0.83
CA THR A 379 -16.95 22.29 0.57
C THR A 379 -18.11 21.55 1.23
N THR A 380 -17.94 20.27 1.51
CA THR A 380 -18.93 19.41 2.18
C THR A 380 -18.22 18.58 3.24
N PRO A 381 -18.87 18.22 4.36
CA PRO A 381 -18.26 17.37 5.37
C PRO A 381 -17.85 16.01 4.82
N LEU A 382 -16.71 15.51 5.27
CA LEU A 382 -16.26 14.15 5.03
C LEU A 382 -16.61 13.27 6.25
N PHE A 383 -16.83 11.98 6.01
CA PHE A 383 -17.03 10.96 7.06
C PHE A 383 -15.78 10.10 7.12
N PHE A 384 -15.02 10.21 8.19
CA PHE A 384 -13.70 9.61 8.28
C PHE A 384 -13.37 9.08 9.66
N ASP A 385 -12.49 8.12 9.71
CA ASP A 385 -11.74 7.74 10.90
C ASP A 385 -10.30 8.26 10.75
N ASN A 386 -9.58 8.43 11.87
CA ASN A 386 -8.15 8.68 11.82
C ASN A 386 -7.47 7.54 11.03
N TYR A 387 -6.51 7.88 10.15
CA TYR A 387 -5.82 6.91 9.28
C TYR A 387 -5.16 5.78 10.08
N LYS A 388 -4.68 6.07 11.30
CA LYS A 388 -4.13 5.06 12.21
C LYS A 388 -5.15 4.00 12.60
N LYS A 389 -6.42 4.39 12.70
CA LYS A 389 -7.54 3.51 13.08
C LYS A 389 -8.13 2.77 11.90
N ASN A 390 -8.28 3.47 10.78
CA ASN A 390 -8.88 2.92 9.56
C ASN A 390 -8.23 3.54 8.31
N ARG A 391 -7.36 2.77 7.64
CA ARG A 391 -6.65 3.20 6.43
C ARG A 391 -7.63 3.57 5.30
N GLN A 392 -8.75 2.87 5.17
CA GLN A 392 -9.70 3.06 4.05
C GLN A 392 -10.42 4.41 4.19
N THR A 393 -11.02 4.68 5.34
CA THR A 393 -11.79 5.91 5.58
C THR A 393 -10.91 7.10 5.95
N GLY A 394 -9.68 6.84 6.39
CA GLY A 394 -8.70 7.86 6.77
C GLY A 394 -7.77 8.33 5.65
N SER A 395 -7.86 7.75 4.44
CA SER A 395 -7.05 8.14 3.30
C SER A 395 -7.82 9.05 2.33
N LEU A 396 -7.10 9.92 1.64
CA LEU A 396 -7.62 10.77 0.59
C LEU A 396 -6.57 11.04 -0.50
N ILE A 397 -7.03 11.48 -1.67
CA ILE A 397 -6.17 12.02 -2.71
C ILE A 397 -6.66 13.41 -3.12
N LEU A 398 -5.72 14.25 -3.54
CA LEU A 398 -6.01 15.54 -4.16
C LEU A 398 -5.75 15.46 -5.66
N ILE A 399 -6.70 15.96 -6.43
CA ILE A 399 -6.71 15.94 -7.88
C ILE A 399 -6.78 17.37 -8.38
N ASP A 400 -5.90 17.73 -9.29
CA ASP A 400 -5.93 19.00 -9.98
C ASP A 400 -7.14 19.05 -10.95
N GLU A 401 -8.03 20.03 -10.78
CA GLU A 401 -9.26 20.14 -11.59
C GLU A 401 -9.00 20.42 -13.07
N ALA A 402 -7.88 21.05 -13.41
CA ALA A 402 -7.56 21.40 -14.79
C ALA A 402 -6.92 20.23 -15.57
N THR A 403 -6.05 19.46 -14.92
CA THR A 403 -5.29 18.37 -15.57
C THR A 403 -5.85 17.00 -15.29
N ASN A 404 -6.76 16.84 -14.31
CA ASN A 404 -7.19 15.57 -13.72
C ASN A 404 -6.05 14.69 -13.17
N ALA A 405 -4.87 15.26 -12.94
CA ALA A 405 -3.75 14.55 -12.35
C ALA A 405 -3.89 14.48 -10.82
N THR A 406 -3.56 13.34 -10.23
CA THR A 406 -3.39 13.22 -8.78
C THR A 406 -2.15 13.98 -8.36
N VAL A 407 -2.31 15.02 -7.55
CA VAL A 407 -1.21 15.89 -7.12
C VAL A 407 -0.73 15.61 -5.70
N ALA A 408 -1.55 14.95 -4.89
CA ALA A 408 -1.15 14.56 -3.54
C ALA A 408 -1.94 13.35 -3.04
N ALA A 409 -1.34 12.63 -2.09
CA ALA A 409 -2.00 11.62 -1.27
C ALA A 409 -1.93 12.03 0.20
N GLY A 410 -3.01 11.81 0.95
CA GLY A 410 -3.13 12.28 2.32
C GLY A 410 -3.69 11.24 3.28
N MET A 411 -3.27 11.39 4.54
CA MET A 411 -3.70 10.58 5.68
C MET A 411 -4.31 11.50 6.73
N ILE A 412 -5.59 11.31 7.04
CA ILE A 412 -6.34 12.13 8.01
C ILE A 412 -5.85 11.76 9.43
N LEU A 413 -5.53 12.79 10.22
CA LEU A 413 -4.94 12.67 11.56
C LEU A 413 -5.99 12.63 12.67
#